data_636e741d16461d0eda24b1249a7701c7
#
_entry.id   636e741d16461d0eda24b1249a7701c7
#
_cell.length_a   1.000
_cell.length_b   1.000
_cell.length_c   1.000
_cell.angle_alpha   90.00
_cell.angle_beta   90.00
_cell.angle_gamma   90.00
#
_symmetry.space_group_name_H-M   'P 1'
#
loop_
_entity.id
_entity.type
_entity.pdbx_description
1 polymer ?
#
loop_
_entity_poly.entity_id
_entity_poly.type
_entity_poly.pdbx_seq_one_letter_code
_entity_poly.pdbx_strand_id
1 'polypeptide(L)'
;GSNPIEFRIEEKQIEFWCNEIRAMLISQAISKKQDISDTWVQIISCLDLEQVDSSECCEVTTDCYILRTVQEIPTTIETWMDNTILKVTLPTGEIITKSNPYKAQYSSYSKYTANKPTWFIKNNRIYITVEQLWEKINVWGIFENPSELSTFVSCGGDSCFTYESEYPCSLK
;
A
#
# COMPACT_ATOMS: atom_id res chain seq x y z
N GLY A 1 -6.66 -34.83 35.20
CA GLY A 1 -6.14 -33.52 35.07
C GLY A 1 -6.26 -32.99 33.65
N SER A 2 -6.92 -31.91 33.46
CA SER A 2 -7.01 -31.24 32.18
C SER A 2 -5.60 -30.87 31.68
N ASN A 3 -5.28 -31.29 30.49
CA ASN A 3 -4.02 -30.95 29.87
C ASN A 3 -4.05 -29.45 29.49
N PRO A 4 -3.17 -28.58 30.08
CA PRO A 4 -3.21 -27.14 29.83
C PRO A 4 -2.91 -26.78 28.37
N ILE A 5 -2.50 -27.74 27.53
CA ILE A 5 -2.24 -27.57 26.11
C ILE A 5 -3.55 -27.47 25.30
N GLU A 6 -4.65 -28.06 25.77
CA GLU A 6 -5.94 -28.07 25.05
C GLU A 6 -6.65 -26.71 25.06
N PHE A 7 -6.25 -25.76 25.91
CA PHE A 7 -6.85 -24.44 26.03
C PHE A 7 -5.93 -23.29 25.62
N ARG A 8 -4.73 -23.58 25.10
CA ARG A 8 -3.85 -22.55 24.53
C ARG A 8 -4.28 -22.23 23.10
N ILE A 9 -5.23 -21.33 22.98
CA ILE A 9 -5.35 -20.52 21.76
C ILE A 9 -4.08 -19.68 21.72
N GLU A 10 -3.23 -19.92 20.74
CA GLU A 10 -2.01 -19.14 20.58
C GLU A 10 -2.39 -17.69 20.30
N GLU A 11 -1.69 -16.75 20.92
CA GLU A 11 -1.89 -15.30 20.74
C GLU A 11 -1.88 -14.93 19.26
N LYS A 12 -0.99 -15.54 18.48
CA LYS A 12 -0.92 -15.38 17.01
C LYS A 12 -2.21 -15.79 16.28
N GLN A 13 -2.91 -16.78 16.79
CA GLN A 13 -4.16 -17.24 16.18
C GLN A 13 -5.29 -16.26 16.47
N ILE A 14 -5.31 -15.68 17.66
CA ILE A 14 -6.25 -14.60 18.00
C ILE A 14 -5.98 -13.37 17.12
N GLU A 15 -4.72 -12.97 17.01
CA GLU A 15 -4.30 -11.87 16.15
C GLU A 15 -4.73 -12.09 14.69
N PHE A 16 -4.52 -13.28 14.16
CA PHE A 16 -4.96 -13.66 12.83
C PHE A 16 -6.48 -13.50 12.67
N TRP A 17 -7.28 -14.04 13.58
CA TRP A 17 -8.73 -13.90 13.52
C TRP A 17 -9.19 -12.45 13.65
N CYS A 18 -8.56 -11.67 14.50
CA CYS A 18 -8.87 -10.25 14.64
C CYS A 18 -8.59 -9.49 13.33
N ASN A 19 -7.48 -9.79 12.67
CA ASN A 19 -7.15 -9.18 11.39
C ASN A 19 -8.14 -9.56 10.29
N GLU A 20 -8.53 -10.83 10.20
CA GLU A 20 -9.52 -11.32 9.23
C GLU A 20 -10.88 -10.63 9.42
N ILE A 21 -11.38 -10.58 10.66
CA ILE A 21 -12.64 -9.93 10.99
C ILE A 21 -12.56 -8.43 10.70
N ARG A 22 -11.45 -7.78 11.08
CA ARG A 22 -11.21 -6.37 10.79
C ARG A 22 -11.26 -6.10 9.29
N ALA A 23 -10.53 -6.86 8.51
CA ALA A 23 -10.48 -6.72 7.05
C ALA A 23 -11.88 -6.88 6.43
N MET A 24 -12.63 -7.87 6.88
CA MET A 24 -14.01 -8.10 6.42
C MET A 24 -14.92 -6.91 6.75
N LEU A 25 -14.88 -6.40 7.97
CA LEU A 25 -15.73 -5.28 8.40
C LEU A 25 -15.39 -3.99 7.64
N ILE A 26 -14.11 -3.70 7.43
CA ILE A 26 -13.67 -2.53 6.66
C ILE A 26 -14.09 -2.68 5.20
N SER A 27 -13.89 -3.83 4.59
CA SER A 27 -14.32 -4.09 3.21
C SER A 27 -15.83 -3.91 3.03
N GLN A 28 -16.62 -4.37 4.00
CA GLN A 28 -18.08 -4.19 4.00
C GLN A 28 -18.45 -2.70 4.15
N ALA A 29 -17.78 -1.96 5.03
CA ALA A 29 -18.02 -0.53 5.23
C ALA A 29 -17.76 0.26 3.95
N ILE A 30 -16.63 0.01 3.28
CA ILE A 30 -16.27 0.63 2.01
C ILE A 30 -17.27 0.26 0.92
N SER A 31 -17.69 -0.99 0.85
CA SER A 31 -18.69 -1.47 -0.13
C SER A 31 -20.05 -0.80 0.06
N LYS A 32 -20.40 -0.44 1.28
CA LYS A 32 -21.61 0.33 1.62
C LYS A 32 -21.43 1.85 1.45
N LYS A 33 -20.29 2.29 0.91
CA LYS A 33 -19.94 3.71 0.72
C LYS A 33 -19.94 4.51 2.04
N GLN A 34 -19.58 3.87 3.13
CA GLN A 34 -19.33 4.56 4.39
C GLN A 34 -18.01 5.33 4.32
N ASP A 35 -17.92 6.41 5.07
CA ASP A 35 -16.68 7.18 5.15
C ASP A 35 -15.53 6.35 5.71
N ILE A 36 -14.37 6.52 5.11
CA ILE A 36 -13.14 5.86 5.57
C ILE A 36 -12.68 6.57 6.85
N SER A 37 -12.58 5.80 7.93
CA SER A 37 -12.02 6.33 9.18
C SER A 37 -10.51 6.52 9.06
N ASP A 38 -10.01 7.64 9.52
CA ASP A 38 -8.57 7.93 9.58
C ASP A 38 -7.80 6.88 10.42
N THR A 39 -8.49 6.26 11.39
CA THR A 39 -7.90 5.21 12.23
C THR A 39 -7.59 3.91 11.48
N TRP A 40 -8.19 3.70 10.31
CA TRP A 40 -7.91 2.53 9.47
C TRP A 40 -6.69 2.75 8.57
N VAL A 41 -6.37 4.00 8.31
CA VAL A 41 -5.32 4.38 7.36
C VAL A 41 -3.97 4.34 8.03
N GLN A 42 -3.01 3.75 7.35
CA GLN A 42 -1.61 3.75 7.76
C GLN A 42 -0.73 4.31 6.66
N ILE A 43 0.41 4.85 7.07
CA ILE A 43 1.37 5.50 6.18
C ILE A 43 2.67 4.73 6.22
N ILE A 44 3.14 4.33 5.04
CA ILE A 44 4.52 3.86 4.88
C ILE A 44 5.31 5.03 4.32
N SER A 45 6.18 5.58 5.12
CA SER A 45 6.99 6.75 4.75
C SER A 45 8.35 6.34 4.23
N CYS A 46 8.87 7.10 3.28
CA CYS A 46 10.22 6.92 2.74
C CYS A 46 10.53 5.53 2.20
N LEU A 47 9.57 4.93 1.50
CA LEU A 47 9.80 3.71 0.73
C LEU A 47 10.83 3.96 -0.36
N ASP A 48 11.90 3.16 -0.35
CA ASP A 48 12.95 3.24 -1.36
C ASP A 48 12.46 2.77 -2.72
N LEU A 49 12.89 3.45 -3.75
CA LEU A 49 12.62 3.15 -5.15
C LEU A 49 13.89 2.66 -5.84
N GLU A 50 13.71 1.76 -6.78
CA GLU A 50 14.73 1.31 -7.72
C GLU A 50 14.25 1.49 -9.15
N GLN A 51 15.17 1.75 -10.05
CA GLN A 51 14.87 1.77 -11.47
C GLN A 51 14.79 0.35 -12.00
N VAL A 52 13.75 0.08 -12.79
CA VAL A 52 13.56 -1.21 -13.46
C VAL A 52 13.48 -1.04 -14.96
N ASP A 53 13.77 -2.12 -15.69
CA ASP A 53 13.64 -2.14 -17.13
C ASP A 53 12.17 -2.03 -17.52
N SER A 54 11.88 -1.29 -18.57
CA SER A 54 10.53 -1.15 -19.11
C SER A 54 9.89 -2.48 -19.49
N SER A 55 10.68 -3.48 -19.86
CA SER A 55 10.21 -4.82 -20.17
C SER A 55 9.58 -5.56 -18.99
N GLU A 56 9.95 -5.23 -17.75
CA GLU A 56 9.35 -5.84 -16.55
C GLU A 56 7.90 -5.37 -16.31
N CYS A 57 7.56 -4.22 -16.81
CA CYS A 57 6.27 -3.59 -16.52
C CYS A 57 5.28 -3.71 -17.67
N CYS A 58 5.68 -3.36 -18.85
CA CYS A 58 4.91 -3.39 -20.09
C CYS A 58 5.89 -3.17 -21.23
N GLU A 59 5.64 -3.69 -22.40
CA GLU A 59 6.43 -3.46 -23.60
C GLU A 59 6.34 -1.99 -24.09
N VAL A 60 6.64 -1.03 -23.22
CA VAL A 60 6.55 0.40 -23.56
C VAL A 60 7.95 0.96 -23.69
N THR A 61 8.34 1.27 -24.93
CA THR A 61 9.47 2.14 -25.19
C THR A 61 9.05 3.57 -24.91
N THR A 62 9.37 4.08 -23.74
CA THR A 62 9.16 5.47 -23.37
C THR A 62 10.48 6.12 -23.01
N ASP A 63 10.59 7.42 -23.23
CA ASP A 63 11.71 8.23 -22.72
C ASP A 63 11.62 8.46 -21.20
N CYS A 64 10.69 7.78 -20.54
CA CYS A 64 10.43 7.86 -19.11
C CYS A 64 11.12 6.73 -18.35
N TYR A 65 11.48 7.01 -17.10
CA TYR A 65 11.97 6.00 -16.18
C TYR A 65 10.80 5.26 -15.55
N ILE A 66 10.96 3.96 -15.37
CA ILE A 66 10.06 3.16 -14.56
C ILE A 66 10.77 2.86 -13.25
N LEU A 67 10.17 3.30 -12.16
CA LEU A 67 10.62 3.06 -10.81
C LEU A 67 9.66 2.08 -10.13
N ARG A 68 10.17 1.27 -9.22
CA ARG A 68 9.33 0.46 -8.34
C ARG A 68 9.85 0.50 -6.91
N THR A 69 9.01 0.17 -5.95
CA THR A 69 9.41 0.00 -4.56
C THR A 69 10.36 -1.18 -4.42
N VAL A 70 11.46 -0.98 -3.70
CA VAL A 70 12.44 -2.04 -3.42
C VAL A 70 11.82 -3.14 -2.55
N GLN A 71 11.02 -2.74 -1.56
CA GLN A 71 10.25 -3.65 -0.72
C GLN A 71 8.84 -3.86 -1.28
N GLU A 72 8.32 -5.05 -1.08
CA GLU A 72 6.89 -5.32 -1.24
C GLU A 72 6.13 -4.64 -0.11
N ILE A 73 5.04 -3.96 -0.43
CA ILE A 73 4.14 -3.43 0.59
C ILE A 73 3.26 -4.56 1.15
N PRO A 74 2.82 -4.46 2.41
CA PRO A 74 1.89 -5.42 2.96
C PRO A 74 0.60 -5.49 2.13
N THR A 75 -0.06 -6.63 2.16
CA THR A 75 -1.32 -6.83 1.44
C THR A 75 -2.36 -5.82 1.91
N THR A 76 -2.95 -5.11 0.95
CA THR A 76 -4.04 -4.18 1.20
C THR A 76 -5.36 -4.89 1.27
N ILE A 77 -6.32 -4.33 2.02
CA ILE A 77 -7.70 -4.80 1.99
C ILE A 77 -8.25 -4.59 0.59
N GLU A 78 -8.65 -5.66 -0.06
CA GLU A 78 -9.28 -5.59 -1.37
C GLU A 78 -10.78 -5.36 -1.25
N THR A 79 -11.29 -4.54 -2.12
CA THR A 79 -12.73 -4.32 -2.31
C THR A 79 -13.12 -4.74 -3.71
N TRP A 80 -14.41 -4.86 -3.97
CA TRP A 80 -14.92 -5.20 -5.30
C TRP A 80 -14.54 -4.17 -6.39
N MET A 81 -14.15 -2.96 -5.99
CA MET A 81 -13.75 -1.90 -6.93
C MET A 81 -12.24 -1.88 -7.19
N ASP A 82 -11.42 -2.03 -6.16
CA ASP A 82 -9.96 -1.91 -6.26
C ASP A 82 -9.27 -2.22 -4.92
N ASN A 83 -7.93 -2.11 -4.91
CA ASN A 83 -7.15 -2.11 -3.68
C ASN A 83 -7.42 -0.85 -2.84
N THR A 84 -7.01 -0.86 -1.59
CA THR A 84 -7.18 0.23 -0.64
C THR A 84 -5.93 1.09 -0.46
N ILE A 85 -5.14 1.27 -1.49
CA ILE A 85 -4.13 2.34 -1.53
C ILE A 85 -4.86 3.65 -1.82
N LEU A 86 -4.86 4.55 -0.85
CA LEU A 86 -5.63 5.80 -0.93
C LEU A 86 -4.89 6.89 -1.69
N LYS A 87 -3.58 7.00 -1.46
CA LYS A 87 -2.71 7.91 -2.21
C LYS A 87 -1.24 7.50 -2.11
N VAL A 88 -0.49 7.94 -3.10
CA VAL A 88 0.98 7.85 -3.15
C VAL A 88 1.50 9.27 -3.34
N THR A 89 2.50 9.66 -2.56
CA THR A 89 3.11 10.99 -2.66
C THR A 89 4.63 10.92 -2.67
N LEU A 90 5.25 11.99 -3.12
CA LEU A 90 6.65 12.27 -2.82
C LEU A 90 6.81 12.60 -1.32
N PRO A 91 8.02 12.49 -0.74
CA PRO A 91 8.28 12.92 0.63
C PRO A 91 7.95 14.40 0.88
N THR A 92 7.95 15.23 -0.17
CA THR A 92 7.55 16.64 -0.14
C THR A 92 6.04 16.84 0.01
N GLY A 93 5.23 15.80 -0.14
CA GLY A 93 3.77 15.85 -0.07
C GLY A 93 3.06 15.96 -1.43
N GLU A 94 3.79 16.10 -2.52
CA GLU A 94 3.20 16.13 -3.86
C GLU A 94 2.54 14.79 -4.20
N ILE A 95 1.26 14.85 -4.59
CA ILE A 95 0.46 13.66 -4.90
C ILE A 95 0.76 13.16 -6.30
N ILE A 96 0.99 11.85 -6.42
CA ILE A 96 1.17 11.16 -7.69
C ILE A 96 -0.17 10.55 -8.11
N THR A 97 -0.56 10.79 -9.37
CA THR A 97 -1.84 10.31 -9.91
C THR A 97 -1.83 8.79 -10.10
N LYS A 98 -2.90 8.12 -9.67
CA LYS A 98 -3.08 6.69 -9.91
C LYS A 98 -3.40 6.42 -11.38
N SER A 99 -2.76 5.40 -11.94
CA SER A 99 -3.06 4.86 -13.25
C SER A 99 -3.27 3.35 -13.16
N ASN A 100 -3.67 2.71 -14.23
CA ASN A 100 -3.61 1.27 -14.34
C ASN A 100 -2.57 0.86 -15.39
N PRO A 101 -2.05 -0.39 -15.34
CA PRO A 101 -1.02 -0.85 -16.26
C PRO A 101 -1.41 -0.72 -17.74
N TYR A 102 -2.68 -0.91 -18.04
CA TYR A 102 -3.20 -0.83 -19.42
C TYR A 102 -3.29 0.61 -19.93
N LYS A 103 -3.61 1.57 -19.04
CA LYS A 103 -3.62 3.00 -19.40
C LYS A 103 -2.23 3.60 -19.50
N ALA A 104 -1.28 3.09 -18.73
CA ALA A 104 0.11 3.54 -18.78
C ALA A 104 0.72 3.35 -20.18
N GLN A 105 0.32 2.30 -20.91
CA GLN A 105 0.75 2.07 -22.29
C GLN A 105 0.30 3.18 -23.26
N TYR A 106 -0.83 3.81 -23.01
CA TYR A 106 -1.41 4.83 -23.88
C TYR A 106 -1.16 6.25 -23.40
N SER A 107 -0.66 6.45 -22.19
CA SER A 107 -0.43 7.79 -21.63
C SER A 107 0.64 8.58 -22.41
N SER A 108 1.62 7.89 -22.98
CA SER A 108 2.65 8.50 -23.84
C SER A 108 2.12 9.09 -25.14
N TYR A 109 0.96 8.62 -25.58
CA TYR A 109 0.30 9.13 -26.79
C TYR A 109 -0.67 10.29 -26.50
N SER A 110 -0.96 10.57 -25.25
CA SER A 110 -1.85 11.67 -24.88
C SER A 110 -1.06 12.96 -24.71
N LYS A 111 -1.37 13.95 -25.54
CA LYS A 111 -0.75 15.28 -25.49
C LYS A 111 -0.86 16.00 -24.15
N TYR A 112 -1.82 15.60 -23.30
CA TYR A 112 -2.10 16.22 -22.01
C TYR A 112 -1.58 15.44 -20.80
N THR A 113 -1.25 14.15 -20.96
CA THR A 113 -0.88 13.25 -19.87
C THR A 113 0.51 12.62 -20.05
N ALA A 114 1.16 12.85 -21.19
CA ALA A 114 2.42 12.21 -21.55
C ALA A 114 3.54 12.41 -20.50
N ASN A 115 3.52 13.54 -19.79
CA ASN A 115 4.61 13.95 -18.91
C ASN A 115 4.19 13.98 -17.42
N LYS A 116 3.01 13.45 -17.07
CA LYS A 116 2.57 13.42 -15.68
C LYS A 116 3.00 12.11 -15.02
N PRO A 117 3.63 12.17 -13.84
CA PRO A 117 3.92 10.99 -13.05
C PRO A 117 2.64 10.23 -12.72
N THR A 118 2.67 8.91 -12.91
CA THR A 118 1.57 8.03 -12.55
C THR A 118 2.08 6.79 -11.83
N TRP A 119 1.25 6.22 -10.96
CA TRP A 119 1.58 5.00 -10.25
C TRP A 119 0.51 3.92 -10.45
N PHE A 120 0.93 2.69 -10.34
CA PHE A 120 0.05 1.52 -10.26
C PHE A 120 0.69 0.46 -9.37
N ILE A 121 -0.10 -0.51 -8.93
CA ILE A 121 0.37 -1.63 -8.11
C ILE A 121 0.39 -2.91 -8.93
N LYS A 122 1.47 -3.67 -8.77
CA LYS A 122 1.63 -5.01 -9.34
C LYS A 122 2.49 -5.86 -8.41
N ASN A 123 2.03 -7.06 -8.07
CA ASN A 123 2.76 -7.97 -7.17
C ASN A 123 3.18 -7.32 -5.85
N ASN A 124 2.27 -6.59 -5.22
CA ASN A 124 2.52 -5.85 -3.97
C ASN A 124 3.67 -4.83 -4.03
N ARG A 125 4.00 -4.36 -5.21
CA ARG A 125 4.97 -3.28 -5.42
C ARG A 125 4.31 -2.10 -6.12
N ILE A 126 4.66 -0.89 -5.71
CA ILE A 126 4.23 0.32 -6.39
C ILE A 126 5.20 0.59 -7.53
N TYR A 127 4.67 0.73 -8.73
CA TYR A 127 5.39 1.14 -9.93
C TYR A 127 5.04 2.57 -10.28
N ILE A 128 6.03 3.35 -10.67
CA ILE A 128 5.86 4.76 -11.00
C ILE A 128 6.53 5.03 -12.33
N THR A 129 5.81 5.71 -13.22
CA THR A 129 6.35 6.22 -14.48
C THR A 129 6.68 7.69 -14.29
N VAL A 130 7.93 8.08 -14.48
CA VAL A 130 8.43 9.44 -14.23
C VAL A 130 9.45 9.87 -15.28
N GLU A 131 9.61 11.18 -15.47
CA GLU A 131 10.69 11.75 -16.28
C GLU A 131 12.00 11.94 -15.51
N GLN A 132 11.94 11.95 -14.19
CA GLN A 132 13.08 12.15 -13.30
C GLN A 132 13.22 10.98 -12.35
N LEU A 133 14.46 10.65 -11.98
CA LEU A 133 14.72 9.65 -10.98
C LEU A 133 14.35 10.17 -9.59
N TRP A 134 13.44 9.45 -8.92
CA TRP A 134 13.08 9.66 -7.53
C TRP A 134 13.65 8.54 -6.67
N GLU A 135 13.97 8.86 -5.44
CA GLU A 135 14.58 7.90 -4.51
C GLU A 135 13.57 7.27 -3.58
N LYS A 136 12.55 8.05 -3.17
CA LYS A 136 11.60 7.65 -2.12
C LYS A 136 10.20 8.15 -2.40
N ILE A 137 9.22 7.40 -1.87
CA ILE A 137 7.81 7.77 -1.87
C ILE A 137 7.16 7.48 -0.51
N ASN A 138 6.00 8.08 -0.28
CA ASN A 138 5.11 7.75 0.82
C ASN A 138 3.83 7.10 0.28
N VAL A 139 3.32 6.11 0.99
CA VAL A 139 2.12 5.37 0.61
C VAL A 139 1.12 5.39 1.75
N TRP A 140 -0.10 5.83 1.48
CA TRP A 140 -1.24 5.75 2.41
C TRP A 140 -2.16 4.62 1.97
N GLY A 141 -2.47 3.73 2.88
CA GLY A 141 -3.32 2.59 2.58
C GLY A 141 -3.99 1.98 3.80
N ILE A 142 -4.89 1.05 3.54
CA ILE A 142 -5.52 0.22 4.57
C ILE A 142 -5.05 -1.20 4.33
N PHE A 143 -4.30 -1.73 5.29
CA PHE A 143 -3.64 -3.02 5.16
C PHE A 143 -4.39 -4.11 5.92
N GLU A 144 -4.36 -5.34 5.42
CA GLU A 144 -4.98 -6.49 6.08
C GLU A 144 -4.37 -6.75 7.45
N ASN A 145 -3.05 -6.75 7.52
CA ASN A 145 -2.30 -6.91 8.76
C ASN A 145 -1.44 -5.66 9.03
N PRO A 146 -1.95 -4.70 9.81
CA PRO A 146 -1.22 -3.47 10.09
C PRO A 146 0.12 -3.67 10.82
N SER A 147 0.26 -4.75 11.59
CA SER A 147 1.50 -5.02 12.34
C SER A 147 2.71 -5.29 11.44
N GLU A 148 2.48 -5.70 10.18
CA GLU A 148 3.55 -5.88 9.20
C GLU A 148 4.28 -4.57 8.88
N LEU A 149 3.63 -3.41 9.12
CA LEU A 149 4.27 -2.11 8.93
C LEU A 149 5.41 -1.86 9.91
N SER A 150 5.51 -2.63 10.99
CA SER A 150 6.65 -2.55 11.91
C SER A 150 8.00 -2.87 11.26
N THR A 151 7.98 -3.57 10.13
CA THR A 151 9.18 -3.90 9.35
C THR A 151 9.66 -2.72 8.49
N PHE A 152 8.83 -1.70 8.32
CA PHE A 152 9.15 -0.51 7.55
C PHE A 152 9.64 0.61 8.46
N VAL A 153 10.60 1.39 7.97
CA VAL A 153 11.21 2.47 8.71
C VAL A 153 10.83 3.79 8.06
N SER A 154 10.36 4.74 8.85
CA SER A 154 10.02 6.08 8.39
C SER A 154 11.27 6.89 8.00
N CYS A 155 11.06 8.05 7.37
CA CYS A 155 12.14 8.99 7.06
C CYS A 155 12.95 9.43 8.29
N GLY A 156 12.37 9.37 9.48
CA GLY A 156 13.01 9.71 10.73
C GLY A 156 13.74 8.56 11.42
N GLY A 157 13.67 7.36 10.86
CA GLY A 157 14.25 6.15 11.44
C GLY A 157 13.36 5.39 12.42
N ASP A 158 12.14 5.89 12.68
CA ASP A 158 11.16 5.22 13.52
C ASP A 158 10.33 4.22 12.72
N SER A 159 9.72 3.24 13.39
CA SER A 159 8.80 2.30 12.76
C SER A 159 7.61 3.03 12.13
N CYS A 160 7.19 2.59 10.95
CA CYS A 160 5.97 3.08 10.32
C CYS A 160 4.69 2.60 11.02
N PHE A 161 4.81 1.61 11.89
CA PHE A 161 3.69 1.15 12.70
C PHE A 161 3.52 2.03 13.93
N THR A 162 2.35 2.62 14.07
CA THR A 162 1.96 3.37 15.27
C THR A 162 0.82 2.64 15.95
N TYR A 163 0.97 2.46 17.25
CA TYR A 163 0.00 1.76 18.11
C TYR A 163 -1.38 2.46 18.15
N GLU A 164 -1.42 3.74 17.83
CA GLU A 164 -2.63 4.55 17.79
C GLU A 164 -3.53 4.27 16.57
N SER A 165 -2.95 3.74 15.50
CA SER A 165 -3.70 3.24 14.34
C SER A 165 -4.12 1.78 14.49
N GLU A 166 -4.03 1.27 15.71
CA GLU A 166 -4.43 -0.09 16.02
C GLU A 166 -5.90 -0.33 15.84
N TYR A 167 -6.12 -1.44 15.29
CA TYR A 167 -7.34 -2.21 15.23
C TYR A 167 -8.55 -1.54 15.87
N PRO A 168 -9.68 -1.47 15.18
CA PRO A 168 -10.96 -1.17 15.84
C PRO A 168 -11.29 -2.19 16.96
N CYS A 169 -10.47 -3.19 17.13
CA CYS A 169 -10.52 -4.22 18.17
C CYS A 169 -9.42 -4.06 19.20
N SER A 170 -8.79 -2.90 19.37
CA SER A 170 -7.90 -2.73 20.50
C SER A 170 -8.71 -2.96 21.76
N LEU A 171 -8.52 -4.11 22.34
CA LEU A 171 -8.94 -4.41 23.70
C LEU A 171 -8.17 -3.47 24.61
N LYS A 172 -8.69 -2.27 24.82
CA LYS A 172 -8.27 -1.45 25.95
C LYS A 172 -8.96 -1.93 27.19
#